data_1d60884da17a6a47d7c67551362ccbf2
#
_entry.id   1d60884da17a6a47d7c67551362ccbf2
#
_cell.length_a   1.000
_cell.length_b   1.000
_cell.length_c   1.000
_cell.angle_alpha   90.00
_cell.angle_beta   90.00
_cell.angle_gamma   90.00
#
_symmetry.space_group_name_H-M   'P 1'
#
loop_
_entity.id
_entity.type
_entity.pdbx_description
1 polymer ?
#
loop_
_entity_poly.entity_id
_entity_poly.type
_entity_poly.pdbx_seq_one_letter_code
_entity_poly.pdbx_strand_id
1 'polypeptide(L)'
;MYGDCNMNIEITPEIKEAKQRFGIIGNSPALMAAVGRALQVAPIDLSVLINGESGAGKEFFPQIIHAYSSRKHSKYIAVNCGAIPEGTIDSELFGHEKGAFTGAISSRKGYFEEANGGTIFLDEVAELPLTTQARLLRVLESGEFIKVGSSEVQKTNIRVVAATNVNMQKAVAEGRFREDLYYRLSTIFIVVPPLRDRGDDIILLSRKFSRDFADKYRMPAIEFEDSAKSALLSYRWPGNVRQLKNLIEQISLFDAGRKITANEVAAYLPYAGGEFTPAVAPGEMLHSYEKEREMLFKMIFEMRKEIDNLRDDIENLAQGQPRQNIGTIKNLQKNFAPQAMLPQHALPASQPNEAEFINAEPHDDATMTLEDTERETIKRSLERNEGKRKKTAEELKISERTLYRKIKEYGLE
;
A
#
# COMPACT_ATOMS: atom_id res chain seq x y z
N MET A 1 2.60 27.60 -20.92
CA MET A 1 3.98 28.09 -21.06
C MET A 1 4.49 28.38 -19.66
N TYR A 2 5.15 27.43 -19.02
CA TYR A 2 5.88 27.65 -17.78
C TYR A 2 7.34 27.82 -18.18
N GLY A 3 7.82 29.06 -18.05
CA GLY A 3 9.19 29.39 -18.43
C GLY A 3 10.21 28.56 -17.64
N ASP A 4 11.14 27.98 -18.36
CA ASP A 4 12.36 27.38 -17.85
C ASP A 4 13.18 28.43 -17.10
N CYS A 5 12.88 28.66 -15.84
CA CYS A 5 13.82 29.29 -14.92
C CYS A 5 14.89 28.25 -14.56
N ASN A 6 15.89 28.15 -15.38
CA ASN A 6 17.18 27.52 -15.05
C ASN A 6 17.87 28.36 -13.96
N MET A 7 17.32 28.37 -12.75
CA MET A 7 18.05 28.83 -11.58
C MET A 7 19.04 27.72 -11.22
N ASN A 8 20.34 27.99 -11.38
CA ASN A 8 21.40 27.28 -10.69
C ASN A 8 21.08 27.38 -9.18
N ILE A 9 20.32 26.42 -8.65
CA ILE A 9 20.02 26.36 -7.21
C ILE A 9 21.29 25.82 -6.58
N GLU A 10 22.12 26.72 -6.04
CA GLU A 10 23.17 26.34 -5.12
C GLU A 10 22.53 25.55 -3.97
N ILE A 11 23.07 24.34 -3.73
CA ILE A 11 22.60 23.49 -2.64
C ILE A 11 22.97 24.19 -1.33
N THR A 12 22.03 24.97 -0.79
CA THR A 12 22.24 25.70 0.46
C THR A 12 22.43 24.72 1.62
N PRO A 13 23.13 25.13 2.72
CA PRO A 13 23.25 24.31 3.92
C PRO A 13 21.91 23.83 4.47
N GLU A 14 20.86 24.68 4.38
CA GLU A 14 19.49 24.38 4.82
C GLU A 14 18.85 23.23 4.03
N ILE A 15 19.06 23.17 2.71
CA ILE A 15 18.58 22.07 1.87
C ILE A 15 19.27 20.77 2.27
N LYS A 16 20.58 20.80 2.55
CA LYS A 16 21.33 19.61 3.00
C LYS A 16 20.81 19.09 4.34
N GLU A 17 20.59 20.01 5.29
CA GLU A 17 20.05 19.67 6.63
C GLU A 17 18.65 19.07 6.53
N ALA A 18 17.76 19.69 5.75
CA ALA A 18 16.41 19.17 5.55
C ALA A 18 16.44 17.77 4.90
N LYS A 19 17.25 17.56 3.86
CA LYS A 19 17.41 16.23 3.25
C LYS A 19 17.87 15.18 4.24
N GLN A 20 18.89 15.49 5.04
CA GLN A 20 19.41 14.57 6.04
C GLN A 20 18.38 14.26 7.12
N ARG A 21 17.67 15.28 7.62
CA ARG A 21 16.66 15.14 8.66
C ARG A 21 15.47 14.28 8.23
N PHE A 22 15.01 14.42 7.00
CA PHE A 22 13.84 13.71 6.46
C PHE A 22 14.19 12.50 5.59
N GLY A 23 15.48 12.14 5.48
CA GLY A 23 15.91 10.97 4.74
C GLY A 23 15.72 11.10 3.22
N ILE A 24 15.71 12.32 2.67
CA ILE A 24 15.54 12.55 1.23
C ILE A 24 16.83 12.24 0.50
N ILE A 25 16.80 11.26 -0.38
CA ILE A 25 17.93 10.82 -1.18
C ILE A 25 17.79 11.33 -2.60
N GLY A 26 18.90 11.85 -3.13
CA GLY A 26 18.97 12.40 -4.47
C GLY A 26 19.58 13.79 -4.49
N ASN A 27 20.13 14.18 -5.62
CA ASN A 27 20.79 15.46 -5.85
C ASN A 27 20.33 16.12 -7.16
N SER A 28 19.32 15.55 -7.82
CA SER A 28 18.82 16.11 -9.08
C SER A 28 18.34 17.56 -8.87
N PRO A 29 18.67 18.48 -9.81
CA PRO A 29 18.33 19.90 -9.69
C PRO A 29 16.84 20.14 -9.45
N ALA A 30 15.99 19.37 -10.13
CA ALA A 30 14.53 19.47 -9.97
C ALA A 30 14.04 19.10 -8.56
N LEU A 31 14.62 18.03 -7.95
CA LEU A 31 14.33 17.67 -6.57
C LEU A 31 14.82 18.74 -5.59
N MET A 32 16.03 19.26 -5.81
CA MET A 32 16.59 20.34 -4.97
C MET A 32 15.75 21.61 -5.05
N ALA A 33 15.26 21.96 -6.24
CA ALA A 33 14.33 23.08 -6.44
C ALA A 33 13.03 22.88 -5.63
N ALA A 34 12.47 21.68 -5.68
CA ALA A 34 11.26 21.37 -4.92
C ALA A 34 11.48 21.49 -3.40
N VAL A 35 12.59 20.93 -2.87
CA VAL A 35 12.94 21.03 -1.45
C VAL A 35 13.20 22.50 -1.05
N GLY A 36 13.92 23.26 -1.87
CA GLY A 36 14.16 24.68 -1.65
C GLY A 36 12.85 25.49 -1.57
N ARG A 37 11.91 25.23 -2.47
CA ARG A 37 10.56 25.85 -2.43
C ARG A 37 9.80 25.49 -1.15
N ALA A 38 9.86 24.23 -0.71
CA ALA A 38 9.22 23.81 0.53
C ALA A 38 9.78 24.56 1.75
N LEU A 39 11.09 24.75 1.82
CA LEU A 39 11.76 25.51 2.88
C LEU A 39 11.37 27.02 2.84
N GLN A 40 11.35 27.63 1.65
CA GLN A 40 10.95 29.03 1.47
C GLN A 40 9.50 29.29 1.90
N VAL A 41 8.60 28.34 1.65
CA VAL A 41 7.18 28.46 2.00
C VAL A 41 6.90 28.11 3.46
N ALA A 42 7.77 27.35 4.10
CA ALA A 42 7.54 26.86 5.45
C ALA A 42 7.19 27.96 6.48
N PRO A 43 7.87 29.12 6.54
CA PRO A 43 7.54 30.18 7.50
C PRO A 43 6.20 30.88 7.21
N ILE A 44 5.67 30.78 5.99
CA ILE A 44 4.50 31.49 5.52
C ILE A 44 3.26 30.62 5.74
N ASP A 45 2.23 31.17 6.39
CA ASP A 45 1.00 30.42 6.72
C ASP A 45 -0.01 30.42 5.55
N LEU A 46 0.42 29.88 4.40
CA LEU A 46 -0.39 29.74 3.20
C LEU A 46 -0.65 28.28 2.87
N SER A 47 -1.74 28.02 2.15
CA SER A 47 -2.04 26.69 1.60
C SER A 47 -1.01 26.32 0.52
N VAL A 48 -0.59 25.06 0.53
CA VAL A 48 0.39 24.50 -0.40
C VAL A 48 -0.20 23.28 -1.09
N LEU A 49 -0.17 23.28 -2.42
CA LEU A 49 -0.53 22.11 -3.21
C LEU A 49 0.73 21.45 -3.80
N ILE A 50 0.95 20.20 -3.45
CA ILE A 50 2.07 19.41 -3.93
C ILE A 50 1.56 18.47 -5.02
N ASN A 51 2.11 18.58 -6.21
CA ASN A 51 1.80 17.70 -7.33
C ASN A 51 2.99 16.80 -7.65
N GLY A 52 2.71 15.55 -7.97
CA GLY A 52 3.71 14.59 -8.42
C GLY A 52 3.12 13.22 -8.56
N GLU A 53 3.74 12.38 -9.36
CA GLU A 53 3.25 11.01 -9.59
C GLU A 53 3.19 10.17 -8.31
N SER A 54 2.37 9.12 -8.33
CA SER A 54 2.31 8.17 -7.22
C SER A 54 3.68 7.54 -6.95
N GLY A 55 4.06 7.44 -5.67
CA GLY A 55 5.37 6.90 -5.26
C GLY A 55 6.57 7.81 -5.53
N ALA A 56 6.38 9.09 -5.89
CA ALA A 56 7.47 10.05 -6.14
C ALA A 56 8.11 10.60 -4.86
N GLY A 57 7.53 10.35 -3.67
CA GLY A 57 8.02 10.83 -2.37
C GLY A 57 7.40 12.16 -1.95
N LYS A 58 6.13 12.40 -2.29
CA LYS A 58 5.40 13.63 -1.91
C LYS A 58 5.27 13.81 -0.41
N GLU A 59 5.21 12.73 0.35
CA GLU A 59 4.99 12.69 1.80
C GLU A 59 6.06 13.39 2.64
N PHE A 60 7.25 13.60 2.10
CA PHE A 60 8.33 14.30 2.81
C PHE A 60 8.13 15.83 2.85
N PHE A 61 7.50 16.39 1.83
CA PHE A 61 7.36 17.85 1.68
C PHE A 61 6.47 18.47 2.77
N PRO A 62 5.29 17.92 3.11
CA PRO A 62 4.48 18.43 4.21
C PRO A 62 5.19 18.41 5.55
N GLN A 63 6.01 17.37 5.79
CA GLN A 63 6.82 17.24 6.99
C GLN A 63 7.90 18.36 7.07
N ILE A 64 8.57 18.65 5.95
CA ILE A 64 9.53 19.78 5.85
C ILE A 64 8.79 21.07 6.14
N ILE A 65 7.66 21.33 5.44
CA ILE A 65 6.88 22.56 5.58
C ILE A 65 6.44 22.75 7.04
N HIS A 66 5.96 21.70 7.69
CA HIS A 66 5.57 21.76 9.11
C HIS A 66 6.76 22.02 10.03
N ALA A 67 7.86 21.28 9.89
CA ALA A 67 9.02 21.33 10.77
C ALA A 67 9.79 22.67 10.72
N TYR A 68 9.71 23.39 9.60
CA TYR A 68 10.33 24.71 9.42
C TYR A 68 9.32 25.85 9.50
N SER A 69 8.06 25.58 9.92
CA SER A 69 7.01 26.58 10.10
C SER A 69 6.98 27.16 11.51
N SER A 70 6.20 28.24 11.66
CA SER A 70 5.85 28.79 12.98
C SER A 70 5.05 27.80 13.84
N ARG A 71 4.41 26.81 13.22
CA ARG A 71 3.57 25.77 13.86
C ARG A 71 4.33 24.47 14.17
N LYS A 72 5.66 24.45 14.09
CA LYS A 72 6.51 23.24 14.24
C LYS A 72 6.36 22.48 15.55
N HIS A 73 5.85 23.13 16.59
CA HIS A 73 5.58 22.52 17.91
C HIS A 73 4.11 22.17 18.13
N SER A 74 3.25 22.49 17.15
CA SER A 74 1.82 22.16 17.15
C SER A 74 1.58 20.78 16.52
N LYS A 75 0.33 20.32 16.55
CA LYS A 75 -0.04 19.04 15.96
C LYS A 75 0.18 19.03 14.44
N TYR A 76 0.74 17.94 13.95
CA TYR A 76 0.78 17.56 12.55
C TYR A 76 -0.11 16.32 12.34
N ILE A 77 -1.11 16.43 11.49
CA ILE A 77 -2.02 15.32 11.18
C ILE A 77 -1.94 15.06 9.67
N ALA A 78 -1.66 13.82 9.28
CA ALA A 78 -1.64 13.37 7.91
C ALA A 78 -2.85 12.48 7.64
N VAL A 79 -3.62 12.79 6.59
CA VAL A 79 -4.82 12.06 6.19
C VAL A 79 -4.68 11.69 4.72
N ASN A 80 -4.84 10.41 4.40
CA ASN A 80 -4.96 9.97 3.00
C ASN A 80 -6.45 9.92 2.65
N CYS A 81 -6.89 10.83 1.77
CA CYS A 81 -8.30 10.97 1.38
C CYS A 81 -8.79 9.76 0.55
N GLY A 82 -7.91 9.16 -0.27
CA GLY A 82 -8.26 7.99 -1.06
C GLY A 82 -8.41 6.69 -0.25
N ALA A 83 -7.84 6.66 0.97
CA ALA A 83 -7.93 5.49 1.85
C ALA A 83 -9.20 5.47 2.71
N ILE A 84 -9.95 6.58 2.79
CA ILE A 84 -11.17 6.69 3.60
C ILE A 84 -12.40 6.49 2.68
N PRO A 85 -13.30 5.55 3.00
CA PRO A 85 -14.51 5.36 2.21
C PRO A 85 -15.36 6.63 2.11
N GLU A 86 -15.95 6.90 0.94
CA GLU A 86 -16.77 8.09 0.67
C GLU A 86 -17.87 8.31 1.71
N GLY A 87 -18.55 7.23 2.16
CA GLY A 87 -19.61 7.30 3.16
C GLY A 87 -19.18 7.72 4.57
N THR A 88 -17.89 7.71 4.88
CA THR A 88 -17.35 8.03 6.21
C THR A 88 -16.41 9.23 6.21
N ILE A 89 -15.94 9.68 5.05
CA ILE A 89 -14.92 10.74 4.93
C ILE A 89 -15.33 12.05 5.61
N ASP A 90 -16.60 12.44 5.49
CA ASP A 90 -17.11 13.64 6.15
C ASP A 90 -17.09 13.52 7.67
N SER A 91 -17.43 12.34 8.19
CA SER A 91 -17.39 12.06 9.63
C SER A 91 -15.96 12.04 10.18
N GLU A 92 -14.99 11.52 9.43
CA GLU A 92 -13.58 11.51 9.84
C GLU A 92 -12.97 12.92 9.76
N LEU A 93 -13.22 13.67 8.70
CA LEU A 93 -12.66 15.01 8.53
C LEU A 93 -13.27 16.04 9.49
N PHE A 94 -14.60 16.09 9.56
CA PHE A 94 -15.34 17.14 10.29
C PHE A 94 -15.87 16.70 11.66
N GLY A 95 -15.85 15.40 11.94
CA GLY A 95 -16.48 14.84 13.15
C GLY A 95 -17.99 14.64 13.02
N HIS A 96 -18.58 13.99 14.01
CA HIS A 96 -20.01 13.74 14.07
C HIS A 96 -20.58 13.86 15.47
N GLU A 97 -21.86 14.20 15.56
CA GLU A 97 -22.62 14.16 16.80
C GLU A 97 -23.29 12.79 16.99
N LYS A 98 -23.65 12.49 18.23
CA LYS A 98 -24.38 11.27 18.57
C LYS A 98 -25.67 11.20 17.78
N GLY A 99 -25.94 10.08 17.11
CA GLY A 99 -27.13 9.85 16.31
C GLY A 99 -27.08 10.44 14.89
N ALA A 100 -25.96 10.96 14.44
CA ALA A 100 -25.80 11.55 13.11
C ALA A 100 -26.04 10.54 11.96
N PHE A 101 -25.77 9.26 12.19
CA PHE A 101 -26.03 8.14 11.27
C PHE A 101 -26.22 6.83 12.04
N THR A 102 -26.69 5.78 11.35
CA THR A 102 -26.86 4.44 11.95
C THR A 102 -25.51 3.89 12.40
N GLY A 103 -25.28 3.84 13.73
CA GLY A 103 -23.99 3.45 14.33
C GLY A 103 -23.25 4.56 15.06
N ALA A 104 -23.68 5.82 14.97
CA ALA A 104 -23.11 6.94 15.73
C ALA A 104 -23.56 6.90 17.21
N ILE A 105 -22.94 6.01 18.00
CA ILE A 105 -23.28 5.78 19.42
C ILE A 105 -22.84 6.95 20.30
N SER A 106 -21.74 7.62 19.95
CA SER A 106 -21.16 8.77 20.65
C SER A 106 -20.75 9.87 19.68
N SER A 107 -20.57 11.10 20.16
CA SER A 107 -19.94 12.15 19.36
C SER A 107 -18.43 11.89 19.22
N ARG A 108 -17.85 12.22 18.05
CA ARG A 108 -16.41 12.09 17.79
C ARG A 108 -15.87 13.35 17.13
N LYS A 109 -14.66 13.74 17.55
CA LYS A 109 -13.92 14.84 16.93
C LYS A 109 -13.41 14.43 15.57
N GLY A 110 -13.49 15.36 14.60
CA GLY A 110 -12.88 15.19 13.29
C GLY A 110 -11.45 15.71 13.23
N TYR A 111 -10.74 15.34 12.16
CA TYR A 111 -9.34 15.76 11.97
C TYR A 111 -9.17 17.29 11.95
N PHE A 112 -10.11 18.07 11.45
CA PHE A 112 -10.04 19.53 11.47
C PHE A 112 -10.14 20.12 12.89
N GLU A 113 -10.89 19.49 13.79
CA GLU A 113 -10.95 19.87 15.19
C GLU A 113 -9.64 19.48 15.92
N GLU A 114 -9.11 18.29 15.63
CA GLU A 114 -7.90 17.77 16.26
C GLU A 114 -6.64 18.52 15.82
N ALA A 115 -6.60 18.99 14.56
CA ALA A 115 -5.49 19.73 13.99
C ALA A 115 -5.49 21.22 14.37
N ASN A 116 -6.46 21.69 15.16
CA ASN A 116 -6.59 23.10 15.49
C ASN A 116 -5.29 23.68 16.11
N GLY A 117 -4.85 24.82 15.59
CA GLY A 117 -3.56 25.45 15.91
C GLY A 117 -2.37 24.84 15.15
N GLY A 118 -2.54 23.72 14.45
CA GLY A 118 -1.50 22.92 13.83
C GLY A 118 -1.51 22.93 12.28
N THR A 119 -1.05 21.82 11.72
CA THR A 119 -0.99 21.59 10.27
C THR A 119 -1.70 20.29 9.93
N ILE A 120 -2.57 20.32 8.93
CA ILE A 120 -3.14 19.12 8.34
C ILE A 120 -2.56 18.87 6.94
N PHE A 121 -2.18 17.65 6.68
CA PHE A 121 -1.76 17.18 5.37
C PHE A 121 -2.86 16.30 4.78
N LEU A 122 -3.35 16.65 3.60
CA LEU A 122 -4.36 15.91 2.85
C LEU A 122 -3.69 15.28 1.63
N ASP A 123 -3.40 13.99 1.70
CA ASP A 123 -2.90 13.25 0.53
C ASP A 123 -4.06 12.79 -0.35
N GLU A 124 -3.81 12.70 -1.66
CA GLU A 124 -4.80 12.32 -2.66
C GLU A 124 -6.08 13.19 -2.59
N VAL A 125 -5.91 14.51 -2.43
CA VAL A 125 -7.03 15.46 -2.25
C VAL A 125 -8.01 15.45 -3.42
N ALA A 126 -7.59 15.02 -4.61
CA ALA A 126 -8.45 14.89 -5.78
C ALA A 126 -9.50 13.77 -5.68
N GLU A 127 -9.32 12.83 -4.73
CA GLU A 127 -10.25 11.73 -4.48
C GLU A 127 -11.43 12.13 -3.57
N LEU A 128 -11.43 13.38 -3.05
CA LEU A 128 -12.52 13.88 -2.22
C LEU A 128 -13.83 14.01 -3.03
N PRO A 129 -14.98 13.55 -2.49
CA PRO A 129 -16.29 13.82 -3.08
C PRO A 129 -16.57 15.32 -3.22
N LEU A 130 -17.33 15.72 -4.22
CA LEU A 130 -17.67 17.14 -4.47
C LEU A 130 -18.35 17.83 -3.27
N THR A 131 -19.13 17.10 -2.51
CA THR A 131 -19.77 17.57 -1.27
C THR A 131 -18.75 17.90 -0.19
N THR A 132 -17.77 17.02 -0.01
CA THR A 132 -16.65 17.18 0.94
C THR A 132 -15.72 18.33 0.49
N GLN A 133 -15.49 18.45 -0.83
CA GLN A 133 -14.73 19.58 -1.40
C GLN A 133 -15.37 20.95 -1.05
N ALA A 134 -16.70 21.05 -1.12
CA ALA A 134 -17.41 22.29 -0.76
C ALA A 134 -17.24 22.63 0.74
N ARG A 135 -17.25 21.63 1.59
CA ARG A 135 -17.03 21.79 3.04
C ARG A 135 -15.57 22.17 3.34
N LEU A 136 -14.61 21.55 2.65
CA LEU A 136 -13.19 21.88 2.76
C LEU A 136 -12.92 23.34 2.34
N LEU A 137 -13.56 23.81 1.27
CA LEU A 137 -13.44 25.21 0.83
C LEU A 137 -13.84 26.16 1.96
N ARG A 138 -14.94 25.90 2.66
CA ARG A 138 -15.38 26.72 3.79
C ARG A 138 -14.35 26.76 4.92
N VAL A 139 -13.71 25.62 5.22
CA VAL A 139 -12.61 25.57 6.19
C VAL A 139 -11.44 26.46 5.76
N LEU A 140 -11.08 26.45 4.47
CA LEU A 140 -9.96 27.21 3.93
C LEU A 140 -10.23 28.72 3.85
N GLU A 141 -11.49 29.15 3.69
CA GLU A 141 -11.89 30.53 3.55
C GLU A 141 -12.13 31.22 4.88
N SER A 142 -12.98 30.60 5.72
CA SER A 142 -13.44 31.20 6.97
C SER A 142 -12.88 30.53 8.23
N GLY A 143 -12.22 29.38 8.10
CA GLY A 143 -11.83 28.55 9.24
C GLY A 143 -13.00 27.90 9.93
N GLU A 144 -14.18 27.79 9.27
CA GLU A 144 -15.40 27.28 9.85
C GLU A 144 -15.81 25.94 9.26
N PHE A 145 -16.33 25.06 10.10
CA PHE A 145 -16.94 23.81 9.70
C PHE A 145 -18.12 23.42 10.61
N ILE A 146 -18.89 22.44 10.15
CA ILE A 146 -20.05 21.89 10.89
C ILE A 146 -19.86 20.38 10.97
N LYS A 147 -20.03 19.78 12.16
CA LYS A 147 -20.03 18.32 12.33
C LYS A 147 -21.20 17.67 11.61
N VAL A 148 -21.05 16.40 11.26
CA VAL A 148 -22.15 15.61 10.69
C VAL A 148 -23.23 15.44 11.75
N GLY A 149 -24.48 15.75 11.40
CA GLY A 149 -25.63 15.68 12.33
C GLY A 149 -25.76 16.89 13.29
N SER A 150 -24.96 17.96 13.09
CA SER A 150 -25.04 19.20 13.85
C SER A 150 -25.45 20.38 12.96
N SER A 151 -25.99 21.44 13.56
CA SER A 151 -26.15 22.75 12.95
C SER A 151 -25.18 23.79 13.53
N GLU A 152 -24.39 23.44 14.52
CA GLU A 152 -23.46 24.34 15.20
C GLU A 152 -22.21 24.56 14.38
N VAL A 153 -21.86 25.83 14.13
CA VAL A 153 -20.65 26.23 13.44
C VAL A 153 -19.46 26.18 14.41
N GLN A 154 -18.44 25.42 14.07
CA GLN A 154 -17.18 25.34 14.79
C GLN A 154 -16.07 26.10 14.05
N LYS A 155 -15.10 26.61 14.79
CA LYS A 155 -13.94 27.33 14.22
C LYS A 155 -12.67 26.54 14.44
N THR A 156 -11.82 26.57 13.42
CA THR A 156 -10.48 26.00 13.47
C THR A 156 -9.46 26.95 12.84
N ASN A 157 -8.26 26.94 13.35
CA ASN A 157 -7.13 27.69 12.80
C ASN A 157 -6.04 26.68 12.40
N ILE A 158 -6.09 26.21 11.17
CA ILE A 158 -5.19 25.20 10.65
C ILE A 158 -4.44 25.68 9.41
N ARG A 159 -3.21 25.20 9.24
CA ARG A 159 -2.51 25.26 7.97
C ARG A 159 -2.79 24.00 7.17
N VAL A 160 -3.22 24.16 5.91
CA VAL A 160 -3.51 23.03 5.03
C VAL A 160 -2.38 22.86 4.01
N VAL A 161 -1.83 21.66 3.93
CA VAL A 161 -0.94 21.21 2.87
C VAL A 161 -1.63 20.05 2.17
N ALA A 162 -1.83 20.14 0.86
CA ALA A 162 -2.50 19.10 0.07
C ALA A 162 -1.53 18.47 -0.92
N ALA A 163 -1.71 17.18 -1.23
CA ALA A 163 -0.98 16.51 -2.29
C ALA A 163 -1.93 15.79 -3.25
N THR A 164 -1.50 15.66 -4.50
CA THR A 164 -2.23 14.96 -5.54
C THR A 164 -1.27 14.36 -6.58
N ASN A 165 -1.67 13.27 -7.19
CA ASN A 165 -1.03 12.67 -8.36
C ASN A 165 -1.79 12.95 -9.66
N VAL A 166 -2.96 13.60 -9.56
CA VAL A 166 -3.87 13.88 -10.68
C VAL A 166 -3.51 15.23 -11.33
N ASN A 167 -3.74 15.34 -12.63
CA ASN A 167 -3.74 16.63 -13.30
C ASN A 167 -4.99 17.42 -12.89
N MET A 168 -4.80 18.39 -11.99
CA MET A 168 -5.91 19.16 -11.41
C MET A 168 -6.69 19.97 -12.44
N GLN A 169 -6.01 20.54 -13.46
CA GLN A 169 -6.69 21.29 -14.51
C GLN A 169 -7.66 20.39 -15.29
N LYS A 170 -7.24 19.16 -15.60
CA LYS A 170 -8.09 18.17 -16.23
C LYS A 170 -9.25 17.75 -15.32
N ALA A 171 -8.99 17.53 -14.04
CA ALA A 171 -10.03 17.18 -13.07
C ALA A 171 -11.09 18.29 -12.92
N VAL A 172 -10.68 19.56 -12.93
CA VAL A 172 -11.59 20.70 -12.93
C VAL A 172 -12.41 20.75 -14.23
N ALA A 173 -11.77 20.62 -15.40
CA ALA A 173 -12.46 20.61 -16.69
C ALA A 173 -13.50 19.49 -16.83
N GLU A 174 -13.25 18.34 -16.21
CA GLU A 174 -14.15 17.18 -16.16
C GLU A 174 -15.22 17.29 -15.06
N GLY A 175 -15.23 18.36 -14.27
CA GLY A 175 -16.17 18.56 -13.16
C GLY A 175 -15.96 17.64 -11.96
N ARG A 176 -14.84 16.91 -11.89
CA ARG A 176 -14.49 16.02 -10.76
C ARG A 176 -13.90 16.78 -9.59
N PHE A 177 -13.38 17.96 -9.84
CA PHE A 177 -12.83 18.84 -8.81
C PHE A 177 -13.36 20.28 -8.99
N ARG A 178 -13.69 20.94 -7.88
CA ARG A 178 -14.20 22.30 -7.90
C ARG A 178 -13.09 23.30 -8.23
N GLU A 179 -13.37 24.23 -9.11
CA GLU A 179 -12.43 25.25 -9.56
C GLU A 179 -12.05 26.23 -8.41
N ASP A 180 -13.03 26.63 -7.61
CA ASP A 180 -12.83 27.52 -6.46
C ASP A 180 -11.89 26.89 -5.40
N LEU A 181 -12.08 25.63 -5.08
CA LEU A 181 -11.22 24.90 -4.18
C LEU A 181 -9.80 24.73 -4.75
N TYR A 182 -9.67 24.45 -6.04
CA TYR A 182 -8.37 24.34 -6.69
C TYR A 182 -7.55 25.63 -6.54
N TYR A 183 -8.12 26.79 -6.84
CA TYR A 183 -7.42 28.06 -6.67
C TYR A 183 -7.07 28.35 -5.20
N ARG A 184 -7.92 27.95 -4.27
CA ARG A 184 -7.66 28.18 -2.84
C ARG A 184 -6.54 27.28 -2.30
N LEU A 185 -6.46 26.02 -2.75
CA LEU A 185 -5.39 25.07 -2.38
C LEU A 185 -4.06 25.40 -3.08
N SER A 186 -4.11 25.84 -4.34
CA SER A 186 -2.93 26.06 -5.18
C SER A 186 -2.31 27.46 -4.99
N THR A 187 -2.52 28.11 -3.84
CA THR A 187 -1.87 29.40 -3.52
C THR A 187 -0.35 29.30 -3.70
N ILE A 188 0.24 28.22 -3.25
CA ILE A 188 1.62 27.81 -3.55
C ILE A 188 1.59 26.44 -4.20
N PHE A 189 2.31 26.31 -5.32
CA PHE A 189 2.38 25.05 -6.07
C PHE A 189 3.80 24.51 -6.09
N ILE A 190 3.97 23.25 -5.64
CA ILE A 190 5.25 22.53 -5.62
C ILE A 190 5.11 21.30 -6.50
N VAL A 191 5.99 21.15 -7.49
CA VAL A 191 6.06 19.95 -8.33
C VAL A 191 7.18 19.06 -7.84
N VAL A 192 6.86 17.81 -7.53
CA VAL A 192 7.84 16.76 -7.20
C VAL A 192 8.16 16.01 -8.49
N PRO A 193 9.43 16.01 -8.94
CA PRO A 193 9.80 15.37 -10.19
C PRO A 193 9.62 13.85 -10.10
N PRO A 194 9.15 13.19 -11.17
CA PRO A 194 9.12 11.74 -11.24
C PRO A 194 10.54 11.17 -11.28
N LEU A 195 10.70 9.91 -10.92
CA LEU A 195 12.01 9.28 -10.75
C LEU A 195 12.83 9.27 -12.04
N ARG A 196 12.19 9.08 -13.20
CA ARG A 196 12.85 9.09 -14.53
C ARG A 196 13.53 10.42 -14.86
N ASP A 197 13.06 11.53 -14.28
CA ASP A 197 13.62 12.88 -14.49
C ASP A 197 14.68 13.25 -13.43
N ARG A 198 15.05 12.29 -12.56
CA ARG A 198 16.05 12.48 -11.50
C ARG A 198 17.43 11.91 -11.83
N GLY A 199 17.61 11.27 -12.99
CA GLY A 199 18.89 10.74 -13.46
C GLY A 199 19.61 9.85 -12.44
N ASP A 200 20.82 10.25 -12.05
CA ASP A 200 21.69 9.46 -11.15
C ASP A 200 21.10 9.20 -9.75
N ASP A 201 20.05 9.91 -9.36
CA ASP A 201 19.34 9.66 -8.10
C ASP A 201 18.79 8.22 -8.07
N ILE A 202 18.46 7.62 -9.22
CA ILE A 202 18.03 6.22 -9.34
C ILE A 202 19.09 5.29 -8.75
N ILE A 203 20.36 5.51 -9.10
CA ILE A 203 21.47 4.66 -8.64
C ILE A 203 21.75 4.90 -7.15
N LEU A 204 21.65 6.16 -6.70
CA LEU A 204 21.81 6.49 -5.27
C LEU A 204 20.74 5.80 -4.42
N LEU A 205 19.47 5.86 -4.86
CA LEU A 205 18.34 5.20 -4.20
C LEU A 205 18.51 3.68 -4.20
N SER A 206 18.89 3.08 -5.34
CA SER A 206 19.11 1.64 -5.45
C SER A 206 20.17 1.15 -4.46
N ARG A 207 21.31 1.83 -4.37
CA ARG A 207 22.36 1.51 -3.41
C ARG A 207 21.90 1.66 -1.96
N LYS A 208 21.11 2.69 -1.67
CA LYS A 208 20.57 2.89 -0.32
C LYS A 208 19.60 1.79 0.06
N PHE A 209 18.65 1.45 -0.81
CA PHE A 209 17.68 0.39 -0.53
C PHE A 209 18.33 -0.98 -0.37
N SER A 210 19.36 -1.29 -1.18
CA SER A 210 20.15 -2.52 -1.04
C SER A 210 20.82 -2.59 0.33
N ARG A 211 21.45 -1.50 0.78
CA ARG A 211 22.10 -1.44 2.09
C ARG A 211 21.09 -1.54 3.24
N ASP A 212 20.01 -0.78 3.16
CA ASP A 212 18.95 -0.80 4.20
C ASP A 212 18.34 -2.20 4.35
N PHE A 213 18.18 -2.91 3.22
CA PHE A 213 17.72 -4.28 3.22
C PHE A 213 18.76 -5.23 3.86
N ALA A 214 20.02 -5.10 3.44
CA ALA A 214 21.13 -5.88 3.98
C ALA A 214 21.28 -5.71 5.49
N ASP A 215 21.23 -4.47 5.97
CA ASP A 215 21.32 -4.14 7.41
C ASP A 215 20.10 -4.68 8.19
N LYS A 216 18.88 -4.50 7.66
CA LYS A 216 17.63 -4.95 8.29
C LYS A 216 17.56 -6.47 8.45
N TYR A 217 17.99 -7.20 7.42
CA TYR A 217 17.86 -8.66 7.38
C TYR A 217 19.18 -9.41 7.60
N ARG A 218 20.28 -8.68 7.88
CA ARG A 218 21.63 -9.24 8.09
C ARG A 218 22.10 -10.10 6.92
N MET A 219 21.83 -9.65 5.70
CA MET A 219 22.21 -10.30 4.45
C MET A 219 23.35 -9.52 3.79
N PRO A 220 24.16 -10.14 2.94
CA PRO A 220 25.13 -9.40 2.14
C PRO A 220 24.41 -8.49 1.13
N ALA A 221 24.88 -7.24 1.01
CA ALA A 221 24.34 -6.29 0.06
C ALA A 221 24.65 -6.73 -1.38
N ILE A 222 23.71 -6.45 -2.29
CA ILE A 222 23.92 -6.65 -3.73
C ILE A 222 24.75 -5.51 -4.32
N GLU A 223 25.53 -5.82 -5.36
CA GLU A 223 26.27 -4.84 -6.16
C GLU A 223 25.71 -4.81 -7.59
N PHE A 224 25.60 -3.62 -8.17
CA PHE A 224 25.13 -3.45 -9.54
C PHE A 224 26.30 -3.28 -10.50
N GLU A 225 26.38 -4.11 -11.52
CA GLU A 225 27.29 -3.89 -12.65
C GLU A 225 26.86 -2.66 -13.45
N ASP A 226 27.75 -2.14 -14.30
CA ASP A 226 27.44 -0.96 -15.10
C ASP A 226 26.32 -1.23 -16.13
N SER A 227 26.21 -2.47 -16.59
CA SER A 227 25.09 -2.96 -17.40
C SER A 227 23.75 -2.84 -16.69
N ALA A 228 23.70 -3.25 -15.42
CA ALA A 228 22.50 -3.14 -14.57
C ALA A 228 22.14 -1.68 -14.27
N LYS A 229 23.17 -0.83 -13.98
CA LYS A 229 22.94 0.60 -13.75
C LYS A 229 22.32 1.26 -14.99
N SER A 230 22.83 0.94 -16.18
CA SER A 230 22.28 1.44 -17.45
C SER A 230 20.82 0.99 -17.65
N ALA A 231 20.50 -0.27 -17.32
CA ALA A 231 19.12 -0.78 -17.36
C ALA A 231 18.18 -0.05 -16.40
N LEU A 232 18.64 0.21 -15.16
CA LEU A 232 17.89 0.97 -14.15
C LEU A 232 17.63 2.42 -14.60
N LEU A 233 18.62 3.07 -15.23
CA LEU A 233 18.51 4.45 -15.71
C LEU A 233 17.58 4.58 -16.92
N SER A 234 17.51 3.58 -17.79
CA SER A 234 16.69 3.58 -19.00
C SER A 234 15.23 3.26 -18.76
N TYR A 235 14.87 2.69 -17.61
CA TYR A 235 13.50 2.30 -17.31
C TYR A 235 12.63 3.50 -16.89
N ARG A 236 11.37 3.51 -17.28
CA ARG A 236 10.43 4.64 -17.08
C ARG A 236 9.93 4.84 -15.65
N TRP A 237 10.00 3.84 -14.80
CA TRP A 237 9.57 3.87 -13.41
C TRP A 237 8.15 4.41 -13.19
N PRO A 238 7.09 3.79 -13.76
CA PRO A 238 5.71 4.29 -13.59
C PRO A 238 5.26 4.32 -12.13
N GLY A 239 5.79 3.46 -11.25
CA GLY A 239 5.57 3.49 -9.79
C GLY A 239 6.66 4.22 -9.01
N ASN A 240 7.56 4.96 -9.70
CA ASN A 240 8.58 5.83 -9.12
C ASN A 240 9.44 5.14 -8.04
N VAL A 241 9.73 5.85 -6.94
CA VAL A 241 10.59 5.37 -5.85
C VAL A 241 9.99 4.14 -5.15
N ARG A 242 8.66 4.04 -5.07
CA ARG A 242 7.98 2.87 -4.48
C ARG A 242 8.23 1.61 -5.30
N GLN A 243 8.17 1.69 -6.62
CA GLN A 243 8.48 0.57 -7.51
C GLN A 243 9.97 0.20 -7.47
N LEU A 244 10.86 1.21 -7.52
CA LEU A 244 12.29 0.97 -7.40
C LEU A 244 12.63 0.26 -6.09
N LYS A 245 12.10 0.71 -4.96
CA LYS A 245 12.32 0.08 -3.66
C LYS A 245 11.88 -1.37 -3.66
N ASN A 246 10.68 -1.67 -4.16
CA ASN A 246 10.16 -3.03 -4.24
C ASN A 246 11.06 -3.94 -5.10
N LEU A 247 11.52 -3.43 -6.25
CA LEU A 247 12.44 -4.16 -7.14
C LEU A 247 13.75 -4.50 -6.41
N ILE A 248 14.38 -3.50 -5.77
CA ILE A 248 15.66 -3.69 -5.09
C ILE A 248 15.52 -4.65 -3.90
N GLU A 249 14.42 -4.58 -3.14
CA GLU A 249 14.14 -5.51 -2.05
C GLU A 249 14.00 -6.96 -2.58
N GLN A 250 13.32 -7.16 -3.71
CA GLN A 250 13.17 -8.47 -4.34
C GLN A 250 14.54 -9.03 -4.79
N ILE A 251 15.33 -8.25 -5.53
CA ILE A 251 16.66 -8.66 -5.97
C ILE A 251 17.54 -8.95 -4.75
N SER A 252 17.54 -8.09 -3.72
CA SER A 252 18.32 -8.27 -2.50
C SER A 252 17.96 -9.55 -1.74
N LEU A 253 16.70 -10.00 -1.85
CA LEU A 253 16.24 -11.23 -1.20
C LEU A 253 16.72 -12.48 -1.93
N PHE A 254 16.56 -12.51 -3.27
CA PHE A 254 16.82 -13.72 -4.06
C PHE A 254 18.29 -13.85 -4.52
N ASP A 255 18.98 -12.73 -4.72
CA ASP A 255 20.33 -12.67 -5.25
C ASP A 255 21.33 -12.02 -4.28
N ALA A 256 21.13 -12.18 -2.97
CA ALA A 256 21.98 -11.60 -1.93
C ALA A 256 23.49 -11.86 -2.16
N GLY A 257 24.30 -10.80 -2.04
CA GLY A 257 25.76 -10.87 -2.18
C GLY A 257 26.27 -11.08 -3.61
N ARG A 258 25.37 -11.07 -4.62
CA ARG A 258 25.77 -11.24 -6.03
C ARG A 258 25.99 -9.89 -6.72
N LYS A 259 26.72 -9.94 -7.82
CA LYS A 259 26.80 -8.83 -8.78
C LYS A 259 25.67 -8.97 -9.78
N ILE A 260 24.80 -7.97 -9.82
CA ILE A 260 23.59 -7.97 -10.62
C ILE A 260 23.87 -7.39 -12.01
N THR A 261 23.48 -8.12 -13.05
CA THR A 261 23.59 -7.76 -14.46
C THR A 261 22.31 -7.14 -15.00
N ALA A 262 22.35 -6.57 -16.22
CA ALA A 262 21.16 -6.02 -16.89
C ALA A 262 20.06 -7.09 -17.10
N ASN A 263 20.43 -8.32 -17.43
CA ASN A 263 19.47 -9.41 -17.65
C ASN A 263 18.74 -9.80 -16.36
N GLU A 264 19.44 -9.81 -15.24
CA GLU A 264 18.84 -10.08 -13.94
C GLU A 264 17.86 -8.95 -13.54
N VAL A 265 18.24 -7.68 -13.71
CA VAL A 265 17.31 -6.55 -13.51
C VAL A 265 16.09 -6.69 -14.41
N ALA A 266 16.28 -7.03 -15.70
CA ALA A 266 15.17 -7.18 -16.65
C ALA A 266 14.21 -8.32 -16.26
N ALA A 267 14.71 -9.40 -15.64
CA ALA A 267 13.87 -10.51 -15.19
C ALA A 267 12.89 -10.11 -14.07
N TYR A 268 13.25 -9.12 -13.26
CA TYR A 268 12.39 -8.60 -12.18
C TYR A 268 11.53 -7.40 -12.62
N LEU A 269 11.84 -6.78 -13.77
CA LEU A 269 11.03 -5.68 -14.28
C LEU A 269 9.78 -6.23 -14.99
N PRO A 270 8.60 -5.63 -14.76
CA PRO A 270 7.41 -5.96 -15.56
C PRO A 270 7.70 -5.72 -17.04
N TYR A 271 7.30 -6.64 -17.90
CA TYR A 271 7.46 -6.50 -19.35
C TYR A 271 6.91 -5.15 -19.82
N ALA A 272 7.73 -4.36 -20.50
CA ALA A 272 7.38 -3.01 -20.98
C ALA A 272 6.32 -2.98 -22.10
N GLY A 273 5.62 -4.08 -22.35
CA GLY A 273 4.64 -4.24 -23.44
C GLY A 273 3.19 -4.50 -23.03
N GLY A 274 2.88 -4.53 -21.74
CA GLY A 274 1.50 -4.67 -21.24
C GLY A 274 1.02 -3.35 -20.63
N GLU A 275 -0.09 -2.80 -21.12
CA GLU A 275 -0.82 -1.78 -20.37
C GLU A 275 -1.14 -2.36 -18.99
N PHE A 276 -0.48 -1.82 -17.96
CA PHE A 276 -0.89 -2.07 -16.59
C PHE A 276 -2.24 -1.39 -16.37
N THR A 277 -3.31 -2.12 -16.63
CA THR A 277 -4.56 -1.84 -15.93
C THR A 277 -4.31 -2.19 -14.46
N PRO A 278 -4.39 -1.26 -13.51
CA PRO A 278 -4.38 -1.61 -12.12
C PRO A 278 -5.68 -2.36 -11.82
N ALA A 279 -5.59 -3.70 -11.86
CA ALA A 279 -6.61 -4.51 -11.26
C ALA A 279 -6.41 -4.37 -9.76
N VAL A 280 -7.10 -3.46 -9.12
CA VAL A 280 -7.63 -3.58 -7.75
C VAL A 280 -8.35 -2.30 -7.39
N ALA A 281 -9.57 -2.44 -6.93
CA ALA A 281 -10.33 -1.39 -6.26
C ALA A 281 -9.57 -0.86 -5.04
N PRO A 282 -9.59 0.46 -4.83
CA PRO A 282 -8.88 1.09 -3.72
C PRO A 282 -9.67 0.90 -2.43
N GLY A 283 -9.00 0.55 -1.36
CA GLY A 283 -9.56 0.92 -0.08
C GLY A 283 -9.13 0.14 1.16
N GLU A 284 -8.81 -1.14 1.11
CA GLU A 284 -8.58 -1.91 2.35
C GLU A 284 -7.24 -2.65 2.46
N MET A 285 -6.39 -2.65 1.42
CA MET A 285 -5.23 -3.55 1.38
C MET A 285 -3.87 -2.94 1.71
N LEU A 286 -3.69 -1.63 1.78
CA LEU A 286 -2.36 -1.03 1.91
C LEU A 286 -1.69 -1.34 3.26
N HIS A 287 -2.42 -1.39 4.37
CA HIS A 287 -1.86 -1.74 5.68
C HIS A 287 -1.74 -3.25 5.93
N SER A 288 -2.58 -4.07 5.27
CA SER A 288 -2.48 -5.52 5.32
C SER A 288 -1.32 -6.02 4.47
N TYR A 289 -1.14 -5.46 3.28
CA TYR A 289 -0.14 -5.88 2.29
C TYR A 289 1.32 -5.70 2.77
N GLU A 290 1.61 -4.65 3.51
CA GLU A 290 2.95 -4.46 4.09
C GLU A 290 3.26 -5.50 5.17
N LYS A 291 2.28 -5.82 6.02
CA LYS A 291 2.42 -6.86 7.05
C LYS A 291 2.49 -8.26 6.47
N GLU A 292 1.67 -8.57 5.47
CA GLU A 292 1.71 -9.84 4.76
C GLU A 292 3.02 -10.02 4.00
N ARG A 293 3.51 -8.97 3.34
CA ARG A 293 4.80 -8.95 2.67
C ARG A 293 5.95 -9.14 3.66
N GLU A 294 5.91 -8.48 4.80
CA GLU A 294 6.91 -8.62 5.86
C GLU A 294 6.91 -10.04 6.45
N MET A 295 5.73 -10.65 6.59
CA MET A 295 5.58 -12.04 7.04
C MET A 295 6.09 -13.04 5.99
N LEU A 296 5.78 -12.83 4.72
CA LEU A 296 6.30 -13.63 3.60
C LEU A 296 7.82 -13.53 3.50
N PHE A 297 8.38 -12.32 3.58
CA PHE A 297 9.83 -12.13 3.59
C PHE A 297 10.51 -12.83 4.76
N LYS A 298 9.91 -12.78 5.96
CA LYS A 298 10.42 -13.49 7.12
C LYS A 298 10.42 -15.01 6.92
N MET A 299 9.34 -15.55 6.35
CA MET A 299 9.21 -16.99 6.08
C MET A 299 10.21 -17.45 4.99
N ILE A 300 10.35 -16.70 3.90
CA ILE A 300 11.33 -16.99 2.84
C ILE A 300 12.77 -16.90 3.40
N PHE A 301 13.02 -15.94 4.29
CA PHE A 301 14.32 -15.78 4.93
C PHE A 301 14.67 -16.96 5.83
N GLU A 302 13.72 -17.45 6.63
CA GLU A 302 13.91 -18.62 7.48
C GLU A 302 14.18 -19.87 6.62
N MET A 303 13.42 -20.07 5.54
CA MET A 303 13.64 -21.17 4.58
C MET A 303 15.02 -21.10 3.91
N ARG A 304 15.46 -19.91 3.49
CA ARG A 304 16.79 -19.73 2.88
C ARG A 304 17.90 -20.04 3.87
N LYS A 305 17.79 -19.59 5.11
CA LYS A 305 18.76 -19.90 6.17
C LYS A 305 18.85 -21.41 6.44
N GLU A 306 17.72 -22.12 6.36
CA GLU A 306 17.71 -23.58 6.47
C GLU A 306 18.38 -24.24 5.26
N ILE A 307 18.14 -23.74 4.05
CA ILE A 307 18.80 -24.23 2.83
C ILE A 307 20.31 -23.99 2.89
N ASP A 308 20.77 -22.82 3.31
CA ASP A 308 22.18 -22.51 3.46
C ASP A 308 22.84 -23.40 4.53
N ASN A 309 22.18 -23.62 5.67
CA ASN A 309 22.65 -24.56 6.69
C ASN A 309 22.74 -26.00 6.19
N LEU A 310 21.74 -26.46 5.44
CA LEU A 310 21.74 -27.80 4.81
C LEU A 310 22.86 -27.92 3.76
N ARG A 311 23.15 -26.88 3.02
CA ARG A 311 24.22 -26.82 2.03
C ARG A 311 25.57 -26.91 2.70
N ASP A 312 25.78 -26.15 3.78
CA ASP A 312 26.99 -26.23 4.61
C ASP A 312 27.16 -27.62 5.24
N ASP A 313 26.07 -28.25 5.68
CA ASP A 313 26.11 -29.59 6.24
C ASP A 313 26.45 -30.65 5.17
N ILE A 314 25.93 -30.51 3.94
CA ILE A 314 26.27 -31.39 2.81
C ILE A 314 27.74 -31.19 2.41
N GLU A 315 28.23 -29.95 2.37
CA GLU A 315 29.60 -29.63 2.03
C GLU A 315 30.58 -30.18 3.07
N ASN A 316 30.24 -30.07 4.35
CA ASN A 316 30.99 -30.67 5.46
C ASN A 316 31.00 -32.23 5.44
N LEU A 317 29.87 -32.83 5.04
CA LEU A 317 29.81 -34.30 4.85
C LEU A 317 30.64 -34.77 3.65
N ALA A 318 30.68 -33.98 2.57
CA ALA A 318 31.49 -34.25 1.39
C ALA A 318 33.01 -34.13 1.66
N GLN A 319 33.41 -33.31 2.65
CA GLN A 319 34.80 -33.13 3.08
C GLN A 319 35.25 -34.08 4.18
N GLY A 320 34.40 -35.04 4.60
CA GLY A 320 34.77 -36.13 5.51
C GLY A 320 35.03 -35.75 6.97
N GLN A 321 34.52 -34.60 7.45
CA GLN A 321 34.59 -34.21 8.86
C GLN A 321 33.29 -34.54 9.60
N PRO A 322 33.27 -35.45 10.59
CA PRO A 322 32.06 -35.69 11.38
C PRO A 322 31.80 -34.58 12.38
N ARG A 323 30.71 -33.83 12.22
CA ARG A 323 30.24 -32.90 13.24
C ARG A 323 29.55 -33.60 14.39
N GLN A 324 30.04 -33.35 15.59
CA GLN A 324 29.33 -33.57 16.85
C GLN A 324 28.25 -32.45 16.96
N ASN A 325 27.01 -32.71 16.57
CA ASN A 325 25.81 -32.09 17.15
C ASN A 325 24.53 -32.64 16.50
N ILE A 326 24.11 -33.79 16.95
CA ILE A 326 22.76 -34.34 16.69
C ILE A 326 21.81 -33.81 17.79
N GLY A 327 21.69 -32.49 17.90
CA GLY A 327 20.81 -31.85 18.90
C GLY A 327 19.59 -31.15 18.30
N THR A 328 19.64 -30.79 17.04
CA THR A 328 18.67 -29.84 16.48
C THR A 328 17.49 -30.46 15.74
N ILE A 329 17.62 -31.73 15.32
CA ILE A 329 16.56 -32.42 14.56
C ILE A 329 15.36 -32.83 15.43
N LYS A 330 15.55 -33.00 16.75
CA LYS A 330 14.44 -33.37 17.66
C LYS A 330 13.46 -32.25 18.01
N ASN A 331 13.79 -30.97 17.74
CA ASN A 331 12.91 -29.86 18.05
C ASN A 331 12.00 -29.41 16.88
N LEU A 332 12.31 -29.82 15.65
CA LEU A 332 11.49 -29.47 14.48
C LEU A 332 10.21 -30.33 14.38
N GLN A 333 10.17 -31.51 14.97
CA GLN A 333 8.95 -32.35 14.96
C GLN A 333 7.88 -31.94 15.99
N LYS A 334 8.17 -30.97 16.89
CA LYS A 334 7.20 -30.55 17.93
C LYS A 334 6.34 -29.36 17.55
N ASN A 335 6.67 -28.60 16.51
CA ASN A 335 5.97 -27.37 16.19
C ASN A 335 5.09 -27.42 14.93
N PHE A 336 5.06 -28.54 14.21
CA PHE A 336 4.19 -28.73 13.06
C PHE A 336 3.42 -30.05 13.18
N ALA A 337 2.45 -30.09 14.08
CA ALA A 337 1.42 -31.13 14.09
C ALA A 337 0.08 -30.48 13.72
N PRO A 338 -0.45 -30.69 12.52
CA PRO A 338 -1.88 -30.50 12.30
C PRO A 338 -2.61 -31.64 12.98
N GLN A 339 -3.44 -31.32 13.97
CA GLN A 339 -4.41 -32.25 14.51
C GLN A 339 -5.43 -32.57 13.41
N ALA A 340 -5.25 -33.73 12.76
CA ALA A 340 -6.29 -34.35 11.97
C ALA A 340 -6.49 -35.77 12.55
N MET A 341 -7.56 -35.95 13.28
CA MET A 341 -8.10 -37.26 13.62
C MET A 341 -8.64 -37.92 12.35
N LEU A 342 -8.07 -39.06 12.01
CA LEU A 342 -8.65 -40.05 11.07
C LEU A 342 -8.86 -41.36 11.79
N PRO A 343 -10.03 -42.00 11.66
CA PRO A 343 -10.23 -43.38 12.15
C PRO A 343 -9.69 -44.37 11.14
N GLN A 344 -8.98 -45.38 11.68
CA GLN A 344 -8.46 -46.53 10.95
C GLN A 344 -9.61 -47.45 10.54
N HIS A 345 -9.65 -47.87 9.28
CA HIS A 345 -10.14 -49.21 8.90
C HIS A 345 -9.31 -49.76 7.75
N ALA A 346 -9.06 -51.09 7.86
CA ALA A 346 -8.06 -51.88 7.19
C ALA A 346 -8.39 -52.17 5.72
N LEU A 347 -7.29 -52.49 5.02
CA LEU A 347 -7.12 -52.96 3.65
C LEU A 347 -7.90 -54.23 3.29
N PRO A 348 -8.08 -54.60 2.00
CA PRO A 348 -7.02 -55.33 1.30
C PRO A 348 -6.75 -54.87 -0.15
N ALA A 349 -5.55 -55.27 -0.59
CA ALA A 349 -4.95 -55.01 -1.88
C ALA A 349 -5.58 -55.80 -3.03
N SER A 350 -5.61 -55.22 -4.23
CA SER A 350 -5.46 -55.93 -5.51
C SER A 350 -5.02 -55.01 -6.63
N GLN A 351 -4.24 -55.61 -7.53
CA GLN A 351 -3.37 -55.06 -8.55
C GLN A 351 -4.09 -54.48 -9.78
N PRO A 352 -3.34 -53.90 -10.77
CA PRO A 352 -3.82 -52.93 -11.73
C PRO A 352 -4.40 -53.54 -13.00
N ASN A 353 -5.29 -52.84 -13.68
CA ASN A 353 -5.59 -53.09 -15.09
C ASN A 353 -5.64 -51.78 -15.91
N GLU A 354 -5.17 -51.95 -17.11
CA GLU A 354 -4.89 -50.96 -18.14
C GLU A 354 -6.15 -50.30 -18.71
N ALA A 355 -5.92 -49.06 -19.12
CA ALA A 355 -6.44 -48.33 -20.31
C ALA A 355 -7.89 -48.51 -20.75
N GLU A 356 -8.58 -47.41 -20.78
CA GLU A 356 -9.42 -47.04 -21.92
C GLU A 356 -9.62 -45.52 -21.99
N PHE A 357 -9.10 -44.88 -23.05
CA PHE A 357 -9.39 -43.51 -23.43
C PHE A 357 -10.82 -43.47 -23.99
N ILE A 358 -11.70 -42.78 -23.31
CA ILE A 358 -12.98 -42.36 -23.88
C ILE A 358 -12.99 -40.85 -24.02
N ASN A 359 -13.09 -40.42 -25.27
CA ASN A 359 -13.35 -39.05 -25.70
C ASN A 359 -14.64 -38.54 -25.03
N ALA A 360 -14.55 -37.44 -24.27
CA ALA A 360 -15.70 -36.64 -23.89
C ALA A 360 -15.64 -35.29 -24.60
N GLU A 361 -16.64 -35.03 -25.41
CA GLU A 361 -16.90 -33.75 -26.09
C GLU A 361 -17.15 -32.62 -25.07
N PRO A 362 -16.87 -31.37 -25.42
CA PRO A 362 -17.00 -30.24 -24.48
C PRO A 362 -18.49 -29.92 -24.26
N HIS A 363 -18.96 -30.06 -23.03
CA HIS A 363 -20.21 -29.46 -22.60
C HIS A 363 -20.00 -28.00 -22.22
N ASP A 364 -20.85 -27.12 -22.74
CA ASP A 364 -20.98 -25.70 -22.47
C ASP A 364 -20.99 -25.40 -20.97
N ASP A 365 -19.96 -24.74 -20.48
CA ASP A 365 -19.95 -24.10 -19.18
C ASP A 365 -20.82 -22.84 -19.21
N ALA A 366 -22.11 -23.01 -18.89
CA ALA A 366 -22.96 -21.91 -18.46
C ALA A 366 -22.33 -21.34 -17.17
N THR A 367 -21.98 -20.06 -17.21
CA THR A 367 -21.44 -19.29 -16.08
C THR A 367 -22.42 -19.34 -14.89
N MET A 368 -22.20 -20.26 -13.97
CA MET A 368 -22.92 -20.29 -12.69
C MET A 368 -22.60 -19.01 -11.91
N THR A 369 -23.64 -18.29 -11.52
CA THR A 369 -23.48 -17.11 -10.64
C THR A 369 -23.12 -17.55 -9.23
N LEU A 370 -22.56 -16.63 -8.45
CA LEU A 370 -22.20 -16.87 -7.03
C LEU A 370 -23.44 -17.28 -6.22
N GLU A 371 -24.62 -16.75 -6.58
CA GLU A 371 -25.91 -17.06 -5.99
C GLU A 371 -26.36 -18.49 -6.28
N ASP A 372 -26.11 -18.98 -7.51
CA ASP A 372 -26.45 -20.34 -7.90
C ASP A 372 -25.58 -21.37 -7.14
N THR A 373 -24.28 -21.09 -6.97
CA THR A 373 -23.38 -21.96 -6.22
C THR A 373 -23.71 -21.97 -4.72
N GLU A 374 -24.09 -20.83 -4.15
CA GLU A 374 -24.53 -20.74 -2.76
C GLU A 374 -25.84 -21.49 -2.52
N ARG A 375 -26.83 -21.33 -3.41
CA ARG A 375 -28.11 -22.04 -3.38
C ARG A 375 -27.90 -23.56 -3.43
N GLU A 376 -27.05 -24.04 -4.31
CA GLU A 376 -26.79 -25.48 -4.45
C GLU A 376 -26.04 -26.05 -3.25
N THR A 377 -25.13 -25.26 -2.65
CA THR A 377 -24.40 -25.63 -1.44
C THR A 377 -25.35 -25.76 -0.23
N ILE A 378 -26.26 -24.81 -0.05
CA ILE A 378 -27.28 -24.86 1.01
C ILE A 378 -28.21 -26.05 0.82
N LYS A 379 -28.66 -26.31 -0.42
CA LYS A 379 -29.54 -27.44 -0.75
C LYS A 379 -28.89 -28.76 -0.42
N ARG A 380 -27.66 -28.99 -0.86
CA ARG A 380 -26.90 -30.23 -0.58
C ARG A 380 -26.66 -30.45 0.93
N SER A 381 -26.38 -29.38 1.67
CA SER A 381 -26.18 -29.45 3.11
C SER A 381 -27.48 -29.74 3.87
N LEU A 382 -28.63 -29.21 3.42
CA LEU A 382 -29.95 -29.54 3.96
C LEU A 382 -30.33 -31.01 3.70
N GLU A 383 -30.11 -31.51 2.48
CA GLU A 383 -30.35 -32.93 2.14
C GLU A 383 -29.48 -33.88 2.98
N ARG A 384 -28.19 -33.55 3.16
CA ARG A 384 -27.26 -34.32 3.96
C ARG A 384 -27.64 -34.40 5.45
N ASN A 385 -28.21 -33.32 5.97
CA ASN A 385 -28.64 -33.19 7.37
C ASN A 385 -30.12 -33.52 7.59
N GLU A 386 -30.77 -34.19 6.65
CA GLU A 386 -32.19 -34.62 6.75
C GLU A 386 -33.14 -33.45 7.10
N GLY A 387 -32.86 -32.24 6.59
CA GLY A 387 -33.65 -31.05 6.85
C GLY A 387 -33.47 -30.41 8.24
N LYS A 388 -32.51 -30.93 9.06
CA LYS A 388 -32.25 -30.40 10.42
C LYS A 388 -31.48 -29.09 10.35
N ARG A 389 -32.19 -27.96 10.36
CA ARG A 389 -31.67 -26.58 10.16
C ARG A 389 -30.50 -26.23 11.08
N LYS A 390 -30.55 -26.66 12.35
CA LYS A 390 -29.49 -26.39 13.33
C LYS A 390 -28.15 -27.03 12.93
N LYS A 391 -28.16 -28.30 12.53
CA LYS A 391 -26.97 -29.02 12.09
C LYS A 391 -26.44 -28.46 10.77
N THR A 392 -27.33 -28.07 9.85
CA THR A 392 -26.97 -27.44 8.59
C THR A 392 -26.31 -26.07 8.81
N ALA A 393 -26.79 -25.27 9.76
CA ALA A 393 -26.18 -23.98 10.12
C ALA A 393 -24.78 -24.18 10.73
N GLU A 394 -24.59 -25.19 11.57
CA GLU A 394 -23.29 -25.56 12.15
C GLU A 394 -22.31 -26.05 11.05
N GLU A 395 -22.78 -26.87 10.11
CA GLU A 395 -21.95 -27.38 8.99
C GLU A 395 -21.49 -26.23 8.08
N LEU A 396 -22.39 -25.29 7.74
CA LEU A 396 -22.11 -24.15 6.90
C LEU A 396 -21.41 -23.00 7.64
N LYS A 397 -21.18 -23.11 8.95
CA LYS A 397 -20.59 -22.07 9.83
C LYS A 397 -21.31 -20.73 9.78
N ILE A 398 -22.63 -20.75 9.63
CA ILE A 398 -23.50 -19.57 9.63
C ILE A 398 -24.52 -19.65 10.78
N SER A 399 -25.10 -18.48 11.14
CA SER A 399 -26.14 -18.47 12.17
C SER A 399 -27.45 -19.11 11.67
N GLU A 400 -28.23 -19.75 12.55
CA GLU A 400 -29.55 -20.33 12.21
C GLU A 400 -30.46 -19.26 11.58
N ARG A 401 -30.40 -18.00 12.04
CA ARG A 401 -31.14 -16.87 11.49
C ARG A 401 -30.75 -16.54 10.07
N THR A 402 -29.47 -16.61 9.76
CA THR A 402 -28.93 -16.38 8.40
C THR A 402 -29.38 -17.50 7.47
N LEU A 403 -29.27 -18.76 7.91
CA LEU A 403 -29.72 -19.90 7.14
C LEU A 403 -31.24 -19.83 6.85
N TYR A 404 -32.05 -19.47 7.83
CA TYR A 404 -33.50 -19.33 7.65
C TYR A 404 -33.86 -18.27 6.60
N ARG A 405 -33.15 -17.10 6.63
CA ARG A 405 -33.36 -16.06 5.65
C ARG A 405 -33.02 -16.54 4.24
N LYS A 406 -31.88 -17.26 4.10
CA LYS A 406 -31.41 -17.78 2.80
C LYS A 406 -32.28 -18.91 2.25
N ILE A 407 -32.79 -19.79 3.10
CA ILE A 407 -33.78 -20.83 2.71
C ILE A 407 -35.04 -20.17 2.12
N LYS A 408 -35.52 -19.10 2.76
CA LYS A 408 -36.71 -18.36 2.30
C LYS A 408 -36.42 -17.57 1.01
N GLU A 409 -35.22 -16.99 0.89
CA GLU A 409 -34.79 -16.21 -0.26
C GLU A 409 -34.63 -17.09 -1.51
N TYR A 410 -34.13 -18.31 -1.35
CA TYR A 410 -33.89 -19.26 -2.43
C TYR A 410 -35.04 -20.27 -2.65
N GLY A 411 -36.15 -20.20 -1.86
CA GLY A 411 -37.31 -21.06 -2.00
C GLY A 411 -37.02 -22.54 -1.77
N LEU A 412 -36.14 -22.86 -0.79
CA LEU A 412 -35.69 -24.23 -0.48
C LEU A 412 -36.47 -24.83 0.71
N GLU A 413 -37.77 -24.52 0.86
CA GLU A 413 -38.62 -25.05 1.94
C GLU A 413 -38.96 -26.53 1.73
#